data_a56b986bb67f1d92b1557197c6fcadbd
#
_entry.id   a56b986bb67f1d92b1557197c6fcadbd
#
_cell.length_a   1.000
_cell.length_b   1.000
_cell.length_c   1.000
_cell.angle_alpha   90.00
_cell.angle_beta   90.00
_cell.angle_gamma   90.00
#
_symmetry.space_group_name_H-M   'P 1'
#
loop_
_entity.id
_entity.type
_entity.pdbx_description
1 polymer ?
#
loop_
_entity_poly.entity_id
_entity_poly.type
_entity_poly.pdbx_seq_one_letter_code
_entity_poly.pdbx_strand_id
1 'polypeptide(L)'
;MAARKVVVRRSRLAAGRRPKPQPNGRTRASADAQPGVGVISIRMYRVGFGDCFLLSLPVNGGERRHILVDCGVHARGDIGSIDRVIDDIAAETKRKLAIVIATHAHQDHISGFGKRADVFSTFEVGEVWLPWTWDPNNPDAVKLQAKHAALAAALNDHFQAANTLTPAGSIAAAAADAVANLSGNARAIDLLVSGFRVGAKVRFLKAGDSLGDPAGVTGLSVKILGPPQSPEFLAQMDPPAGQHYLRVGAADGDEGTRVEPFAARWKIDTAIGDTMTRLSEADRISLEAAASSPPEELAFALDQARNNESVVALLSYRGKNLLFAGDAQYGNWRWWLDNEKPDLILPEVSFFKVAHHGSVNATPKDALERMTDGGFAAMVSTQGTPWPSIPRVPLMQRLSEKTKQKLVRSDWLPVKGAPTPASGSLPRAPGAPPPGFAKGALWFDCPL
;
A
#
# COMPACT_ATOMS: atom_id res chain seq x y z
N MET A 1 1.57 -61.06 72.39
CA MET A 1 2.16 -61.16 71.04
C MET A 1 1.07 -61.60 70.10
N ALA A 2 0.52 -60.70 69.30
CA ALA A 2 -0.67 -60.90 68.47
C ALA A 2 -0.29 -61.15 67.01
N ALA A 3 -0.69 -62.34 66.51
CA ALA A 3 -0.51 -62.76 65.15
C ALA A 3 -1.62 -62.15 64.26
N ARG A 4 -1.26 -61.34 63.24
CA ARG A 4 -2.21 -60.82 62.23
C ARG A 4 -2.40 -61.84 61.11
N LYS A 5 -3.67 -62.27 60.93
CA LYS A 5 -4.13 -63.06 59.79
C LYS A 5 -4.16 -62.20 58.51
N VAL A 6 -3.55 -62.70 57.46
CA VAL A 6 -3.64 -62.20 56.11
C VAL A 6 -4.86 -62.83 55.42
N VAL A 7 -5.82 -62.01 54.95
CA VAL A 7 -6.95 -62.43 54.13
C VAL A 7 -6.63 -62.21 52.71
N VAL A 8 -6.49 -63.23 51.90
CA VAL A 8 -6.34 -63.17 50.45
C VAL A 8 -7.72 -63.08 49.81
N ARG A 9 -8.02 -61.93 49.18
CA ARG A 9 -9.20 -61.82 48.35
C ARG A 9 -8.84 -62.15 46.88
N ARG A 10 -9.47 -63.20 46.37
CA ARG A 10 -9.48 -63.51 44.93
C ARG A 10 -10.35 -62.51 44.19
N SER A 11 -9.76 -61.76 43.29
CA SER A 11 -10.47 -60.90 42.34
C SER A 11 -10.80 -61.70 41.08
N ARG A 12 -12.07 -61.66 40.70
CA ARG A 12 -12.57 -62.23 39.45
C ARG A 12 -12.08 -61.39 38.25
N LEU A 13 -11.54 -62.08 37.25
CA LEU A 13 -11.24 -61.49 35.92
C LEU A 13 -12.54 -61.05 35.24
N ALA A 14 -12.66 -59.77 35.00
CA ALA A 14 -13.70 -59.21 34.16
C ALA A 14 -13.23 -59.22 32.71
N ALA A 15 -14.06 -59.71 31.80
CA ALA A 15 -13.82 -59.85 30.39
C ALA A 15 -13.56 -58.50 29.71
N GLY A 16 -12.48 -58.43 28.93
CA GLY A 16 -12.08 -57.27 28.20
C GLY A 16 -13.11 -56.78 27.15
N ARG A 17 -13.60 -55.56 27.31
CA ARG A 17 -14.26 -54.83 26.23
C ARG A 17 -13.19 -54.31 25.27
N ARG A 18 -13.25 -54.71 24.00
CA ARG A 18 -12.46 -54.13 22.91
C ARG A 18 -12.78 -52.63 22.83
N PRO A 19 -11.77 -51.75 22.73
CA PRO A 19 -12.01 -50.34 22.46
C PRO A 19 -12.57 -50.17 21.05
N LYS A 20 -13.63 -49.36 20.90
CA LYS A 20 -14.13 -48.93 19.62
C LYS A 20 -13.06 -48.07 18.92
N PRO A 21 -12.86 -48.18 17.58
CA PRO A 21 -11.94 -47.31 16.90
C PRO A 21 -12.48 -45.85 16.98
N GLN A 22 -11.66 -44.96 17.49
CA GLN A 22 -11.90 -43.52 17.38
C GLN A 22 -11.83 -43.14 15.90
N PRO A 23 -12.74 -42.27 15.40
CA PRO A 23 -12.60 -41.73 14.08
C PRO A 23 -11.37 -40.83 14.08
N ASN A 24 -10.37 -41.16 13.27
CA ASN A 24 -9.26 -40.31 12.96
C ASN A 24 -9.80 -39.01 12.37
N GLY A 25 -9.99 -38.00 13.21
CA GLY A 25 -10.19 -36.60 12.82
C GLY A 25 -8.90 -36.04 12.21
N ARG A 26 -8.58 -36.49 11.00
CA ARG A 26 -7.75 -35.66 10.12
C ARG A 26 -8.57 -34.42 9.83
N THR A 27 -8.33 -33.35 10.59
CA THR A 27 -8.62 -32.00 10.14
C THR A 27 -7.90 -31.85 8.81
N ARG A 28 -8.65 -32.02 7.72
CA ARG A 28 -8.23 -31.53 6.41
C ARG A 28 -7.91 -30.04 6.63
N ALA A 29 -6.63 -29.69 6.50
CA ALA A 29 -6.27 -28.32 6.20
C ALA A 29 -7.22 -27.87 5.09
N SER A 30 -7.92 -26.75 5.30
CA SER A 30 -8.78 -26.16 4.30
C SER A 30 -7.92 -26.00 3.05
N ALA A 31 -8.23 -26.79 2.02
CA ALA A 31 -7.63 -26.62 0.71
C ALA A 31 -7.87 -25.15 0.34
N ASP A 32 -6.81 -24.43 0.02
CA ASP A 32 -6.87 -23.06 -0.50
C ASP A 32 -7.85 -23.10 -1.65
N ALA A 33 -9.01 -22.45 -1.47
CA ALA A 33 -10.05 -22.46 -2.48
C ALA A 33 -9.55 -21.63 -3.66
N GLN A 34 -9.12 -22.30 -4.72
CA GLN A 34 -8.74 -21.61 -5.96
C GLN A 34 -10.00 -20.95 -6.56
N PRO A 35 -9.88 -19.70 -7.04
CA PRO A 35 -10.99 -19.03 -7.73
C PRO A 35 -11.50 -19.88 -8.89
N GLY A 36 -12.82 -19.97 -9.05
CA GLY A 36 -13.45 -20.73 -10.15
C GLY A 36 -12.94 -20.30 -11.53
N VAL A 37 -12.98 -21.22 -12.49
CA VAL A 37 -12.64 -20.94 -13.88
C VAL A 37 -13.53 -19.80 -14.39
N GLY A 38 -12.93 -18.69 -14.84
CA GLY A 38 -13.67 -17.54 -15.38
C GLY A 38 -13.80 -16.33 -14.43
N VAL A 39 -13.40 -16.45 -13.17
CA VAL A 39 -13.46 -15.37 -12.16
C VAL A 39 -12.16 -14.56 -12.14
N ILE A 40 -12.28 -13.23 -12.15
CA ILE A 40 -11.15 -12.33 -11.86
C ILE A 40 -10.81 -12.53 -10.38
N SER A 41 -9.52 -12.69 -10.04
CA SER A 41 -9.08 -12.74 -8.65
C SER A 41 -8.06 -11.65 -8.38
N ILE A 42 -8.22 -10.96 -7.26
CA ILE A 42 -7.27 -9.96 -6.78
C ILE A 42 -6.75 -10.45 -5.43
N ARG A 43 -5.47 -10.82 -5.40
CA ARG A 43 -4.77 -11.27 -4.20
C ARG A 43 -4.00 -10.12 -3.59
N MET A 44 -4.28 -9.80 -2.33
CA MET A 44 -3.47 -8.91 -1.49
C MET A 44 -2.58 -9.75 -0.59
N TYR A 45 -1.27 -9.61 -0.73
CA TYR A 45 -0.32 -10.32 0.13
C TYR A 45 -0.12 -9.61 1.47
N ARG A 46 0.15 -10.41 2.49
CA ARG A 46 0.47 -9.98 3.85
C ARG A 46 1.96 -9.69 3.96
N VAL A 47 2.39 -8.57 3.46
CA VAL A 47 3.81 -8.18 3.51
C VAL A 47 4.18 -7.39 4.76
N GLY A 48 3.21 -6.82 5.47
CA GLY A 48 3.42 -5.87 6.55
C GLY A 48 2.98 -4.47 6.12
N PHE A 49 3.72 -3.43 6.49
CA PHE A 49 3.53 -2.11 5.92
C PHE A 49 4.16 -2.11 4.53
N GLY A 50 3.33 -2.08 3.50
CA GLY A 50 3.76 -2.13 2.10
C GLY A 50 2.74 -2.82 1.19
N ASP A 51 2.92 -2.70 -0.10
CA ASP A 51 2.00 -3.21 -1.11
C ASP A 51 2.57 -4.39 -1.88
N CYS A 52 1.72 -5.39 -2.08
CA CYS A 52 1.98 -6.49 -3.00
C CYS A 52 0.64 -7.11 -3.42
N PHE A 53 0.24 -6.88 -4.67
CA PHE A 53 -1.03 -7.36 -5.20
C PHE A 53 -0.82 -8.18 -6.47
N LEU A 54 -1.48 -9.34 -6.55
CA LEU A 54 -1.47 -10.18 -7.74
C LEU A 54 -2.89 -10.29 -8.31
N LEU A 55 -3.08 -9.73 -9.51
CA LEU A 55 -4.32 -9.90 -10.26
C LEU A 55 -4.18 -11.12 -11.15
N SER A 56 -5.21 -11.95 -11.18
CA SER A 56 -5.30 -13.12 -12.03
C SER A 56 -6.53 -13.01 -12.92
N LEU A 57 -6.31 -12.71 -14.19
CA LEU A 57 -7.35 -12.49 -15.19
C LEU A 57 -7.59 -13.78 -15.97
N PRO A 58 -8.83 -14.31 -16.00
CA PRO A 58 -9.16 -15.48 -16.80
C PRO A 58 -9.18 -15.12 -18.27
N VAL A 59 -8.43 -15.86 -19.09
CA VAL A 59 -8.47 -15.75 -20.56
C VAL A 59 -9.10 -17.00 -21.19
N ASN A 60 -9.27 -16.99 -22.51
CA ASN A 60 -9.82 -18.13 -23.22
C ASN A 60 -8.94 -19.38 -23.03
N GLY A 61 -9.56 -20.56 -23.02
CA GLY A 61 -8.83 -21.83 -22.84
C GLY A 61 -8.57 -22.22 -21.39
N GLY A 62 -9.12 -21.48 -20.40
CA GLY A 62 -8.93 -21.78 -18.97
C GLY A 62 -7.60 -21.32 -18.38
N GLU A 63 -6.76 -20.65 -19.18
CA GLU A 63 -5.53 -20.02 -18.71
C GLU A 63 -5.82 -18.73 -17.94
N ARG A 64 -4.82 -18.27 -17.19
CA ARG A 64 -4.86 -17.00 -16.48
C ARG A 64 -3.66 -16.14 -16.89
N ARG A 65 -3.90 -14.83 -17.01
CA ARG A 65 -2.85 -13.83 -17.17
C ARG A 65 -2.70 -13.10 -15.85
N HIS A 66 -1.45 -12.95 -15.41
CA HIS A 66 -1.14 -12.38 -14.10
C HIS A 66 -0.55 -10.98 -14.24
N ILE A 67 -1.04 -10.06 -13.41
CA ILE A 67 -0.51 -8.70 -13.28
C ILE A 67 -0.06 -8.53 -11.83
N LEU A 68 1.21 -8.20 -11.62
CA LEU A 68 1.75 -7.89 -10.31
C LEU A 68 1.77 -6.37 -10.13
N VAL A 69 1.13 -5.87 -9.08
CA VAL A 69 1.12 -4.45 -8.72
C VAL A 69 1.89 -4.31 -7.42
N ASP A 70 3.02 -3.68 -7.49
CA ASP A 70 4.00 -3.53 -6.42
C ASP A 70 4.46 -4.88 -5.82
N CYS A 71 5.59 -4.88 -5.16
CA CYS A 71 6.10 -5.98 -4.35
C CYS A 71 7.10 -5.42 -3.36
N GLY A 72 6.63 -4.86 -2.27
CA GLY A 72 7.49 -4.22 -1.28
C GLY A 72 7.01 -4.38 0.15
N VAL A 73 7.92 -4.08 1.06
CA VAL A 73 7.66 -4.02 2.49
C VAL A 73 8.61 -3.00 3.11
N HIS A 74 8.09 -2.17 4.00
CA HIS A 74 8.89 -1.26 4.81
C HIS A 74 9.85 -2.05 5.71
N ALA A 75 11.03 -1.48 6.01
CA ALA A 75 12.05 -2.15 6.83
C ALA A 75 11.54 -2.62 8.20
N ARG A 76 10.55 -1.92 8.76
CA ARG A 76 9.88 -2.28 10.02
C ARG A 76 8.61 -3.11 9.83
N GLY A 77 8.32 -3.58 8.62
CA GLY A 77 7.19 -4.48 8.37
C GLY A 77 7.51 -5.88 8.89
N ASP A 78 6.69 -6.40 9.81
CA ASP A 78 6.92 -7.65 10.52
C ASP A 78 5.75 -8.65 10.44
N ILE A 79 4.66 -8.28 9.79
CA ILE A 79 3.47 -9.13 9.68
C ILE A 79 3.72 -10.36 8.82
N GLY A 80 4.39 -10.20 7.70
CA GLY A 80 4.64 -11.26 6.73
C GLY A 80 6.11 -11.50 6.44
N SER A 81 6.36 -12.34 5.47
CA SER A 81 7.70 -12.57 4.94
C SER A 81 7.66 -12.31 3.44
N ILE A 82 8.34 -11.26 3.00
CA ILE A 82 8.41 -10.90 1.58
C ILE A 82 9.03 -12.03 0.75
N ASP A 83 9.98 -12.79 1.31
CA ASP A 83 10.58 -13.94 0.64
C ASP A 83 9.55 -15.03 0.35
N ARG A 84 8.74 -15.40 1.35
CA ARG A 84 7.66 -16.39 1.19
C ARG A 84 6.58 -15.91 0.22
N VAL A 85 6.28 -14.61 0.22
CA VAL A 85 5.35 -14.00 -0.72
C VAL A 85 5.86 -14.13 -2.15
N ILE A 86 7.14 -13.83 -2.38
CA ILE A 86 7.74 -13.94 -3.71
C ILE A 86 7.80 -15.41 -4.18
N ASP A 87 8.07 -16.35 -3.28
CA ASP A 87 8.02 -17.77 -3.59
C ASP A 87 6.58 -18.22 -3.96
N ASP A 88 5.55 -17.73 -3.26
CA ASP A 88 4.14 -17.98 -3.59
C ASP A 88 3.76 -17.38 -4.94
N ILE A 89 4.18 -16.14 -5.24
CA ILE A 89 4.00 -15.51 -6.56
C ILE A 89 4.64 -16.36 -7.67
N ALA A 90 5.86 -16.83 -7.45
CA ALA A 90 6.58 -17.65 -8.41
C ALA A 90 5.85 -18.99 -8.69
N ALA A 91 5.30 -19.60 -7.65
CA ALA A 91 4.54 -20.84 -7.75
C ALA A 91 3.18 -20.62 -8.44
N GLU A 92 2.39 -19.63 -7.99
CA GLU A 92 1.06 -19.30 -8.53
C GLU A 92 1.11 -18.94 -10.01
N THR A 93 2.06 -18.08 -10.39
CA THR A 93 2.19 -17.56 -11.76
C THR A 93 3.01 -18.46 -12.69
N LYS A 94 3.66 -19.50 -12.15
CA LYS A 94 4.66 -20.29 -12.87
C LYS A 94 5.76 -19.40 -13.47
N ARG A 95 6.11 -18.34 -12.76
CA ARG A 95 7.07 -17.29 -13.16
C ARG A 95 6.71 -16.56 -14.46
N LYS A 96 5.42 -16.42 -14.77
CA LYS A 96 4.93 -15.69 -15.94
C LYS A 96 4.03 -14.55 -15.49
N LEU A 97 4.44 -13.33 -15.79
CA LEU A 97 3.68 -12.12 -15.53
C LEU A 97 3.42 -11.40 -16.85
N ALA A 98 2.16 -11.15 -17.17
CA ALA A 98 1.84 -10.35 -18.33
C ALA A 98 2.31 -8.91 -18.13
N ILE A 99 2.08 -8.36 -16.93
CA ILE A 99 2.41 -6.98 -16.58
C ILE A 99 2.96 -6.94 -15.16
N VAL A 100 3.99 -6.13 -14.94
CA VAL A 100 4.43 -5.66 -13.63
C VAL A 100 4.21 -4.16 -13.57
N ILE A 101 3.49 -3.69 -12.56
CA ILE A 101 3.28 -2.26 -12.29
C ILE A 101 4.06 -1.92 -11.02
N ALA A 102 5.03 -1.02 -11.09
CA ALA A 102 5.63 -0.40 -9.92
C ALA A 102 5.11 1.03 -9.82
N THR A 103 4.32 1.29 -8.77
CA THR A 103 3.59 2.55 -8.66
C THR A 103 4.51 3.73 -8.40
N HIS A 104 5.47 3.60 -7.48
CA HIS A 104 6.46 4.62 -7.16
C HIS A 104 7.68 4.01 -6.42
N ALA A 105 8.67 4.85 -6.06
CA ALA A 105 10.01 4.39 -5.67
C ALA A 105 10.21 4.08 -4.18
N HIS A 106 9.16 4.00 -3.38
CA HIS A 106 9.32 3.70 -1.96
C HIS A 106 9.66 2.23 -1.71
N GLN A 107 10.39 1.98 -0.63
CA GLN A 107 10.84 0.65 -0.22
C GLN A 107 9.65 -0.31 0.00
N ASP A 108 8.58 0.17 0.59
CA ASP A 108 7.37 -0.58 0.86
C ASP A 108 6.53 -0.91 -0.39
N HIS A 109 6.94 -0.43 -1.57
CA HIS A 109 6.35 -0.79 -2.86
C HIS A 109 7.28 -1.62 -3.75
N ILE A 110 8.59 -1.43 -3.67
CA ILE A 110 9.52 -2.08 -4.62
C ILE A 110 10.64 -2.91 -3.99
N SER A 111 10.80 -2.91 -2.67
CA SER A 111 11.94 -3.59 -2.03
C SER A 111 12.06 -5.07 -2.32
N GLY A 112 10.96 -5.78 -2.57
CA GLY A 112 10.96 -7.19 -2.91
C GLY A 112 11.67 -7.48 -4.22
N PHE A 113 11.52 -6.61 -5.23
CA PHE A 113 12.23 -6.74 -6.50
C PHE A 113 13.74 -6.67 -6.32
N GLY A 114 14.23 -5.80 -5.44
CA GLY A 114 15.65 -5.69 -5.12
C GLY A 114 16.16 -6.82 -4.24
N LYS A 115 15.43 -7.19 -3.20
CA LYS A 115 15.81 -8.26 -2.26
C LYS A 115 15.93 -9.62 -2.93
N ARG A 116 14.99 -9.94 -3.82
CA ARG A 116 14.92 -11.22 -4.53
C ARG A 116 15.07 -11.03 -6.04
N ALA A 117 15.97 -10.14 -6.44
CA ALA A 117 16.29 -9.92 -7.85
C ALA A 117 16.77 -11.20 -8.57
N ASP A 118 17.39 -12.12 -7.83
CA ASP A 118 17.76 -13.46 -8.29
C ASP A 118 16.54 -14.28 -8.74
N VAL A 119 15.46 -14.24 -7.95
CA VAL A 119 14.21 -14.94 -8.29
C VAL A 119 13.47 -14.21 -9.41
N PHE A 120 13.29 -12.89 -9.30
CA PHE A 120 12.58 -12.11 -10.31
C PHE A 120 13.28 -12.15 -11.68
N SER A 121 14.61 -12.27 -11.72
CA SER A 121 15.33 -12.44 -12.98
C SER A 121 15.01 -13.75 -13.73
N THR A 122 14.30 -14.69 -13.08
CA THR A 122 13.82 -15.94 -13.72
C THR A 122 12.41 -15.83 -14.27
N PHE A 123 11.73 -14.69 -14.08
CA PHE A 123 10.37 -14.49 -14.56
C PHE A 123 10.34 -14.08 -16.04
N GLU A 124 9.39 -14.60 -16.77
CA GLU A 124 8.97 -14.09 -18.07
C GLU A 124 7.97 -12.95 -17.83
N VAL A 125 8.36 -11.72 -18.16
CA VAL A 125 7.53 -10.51 -17.99
C VAL A 125 7.25 -9.92 -19.37
N GLY A 126 5.96 -9.67 -19.67
CA GLY A 126 5.56 -9.05 -20.93
C GLY A 126 5.81 -7.56 -20.97
N GLU A 127 5.28 -6.84 -20.01
CA GLU A 127 5.45 -5.39 -19.90
C GLU A 127 5.77 -4.99 -18.45
N VAL A 128 6.55 -3.92 -18.29
CA VAL A 128 6.80 -3.23 -17.00
C VAL A 128 6.28 -1.81 -17.11
N TRP A 129 5.43 -1.41 -16.17
CA TRP A 129 4.83 -0.09 -16.13
C TRP A 129 5.35 0.69 -14.95
N LEU A 130 5.91 1.85 -15.25
CA LEU A 130 6.57 2.74 -14.31
C LEU A 130 5.99 4.15 -14.45
N PRO A 131 6.06 5.01 -13.43
CA PRO A 131 5.68 6.40 -13.58
C PRO A 131 6.61 7.13 -14.55
N TRP A 132 6.08 8.10 -15.29
CA TRP A 132 6.86 8.90 -16.24
C TRP A 132 8.06 9.60 -15.59
N THR A 133 7.99 9.85 -14.28
CA THR A 133 9.08 10.46 -13.51
C THR A 133 10.35 9.60 -13.45
N TRP A 134 10.29 8.33 -13.88
CA TRP A 134 11.45 7.43 -13.97
C TRP A 134 12.02 7.30 -15.39
N ASP A 135 11.42 7.97 -16.36
CA ASP A 135 11.90 7.88 -17.76
C ASP A 135 13.26 8.55 -17.91
N PRO A 136 14.34 7.78 -18.19
CA PRO A 136 15.67 8.32 -18.34
C PRO A 136 15.85 9.19 -19.58
N ASN A 137 14.90 9.13 -20.52
CA ASN A 137 14.90 9.92 -21.74
C ASN A 137 14.05 11.21 -21.62
N ASN A 138 13.32 11.37 -20.52
CA ASN A 138 12.53 12.57 -20.27
C ASN A 138 13.35 13.57 -19.44
N PRO A 139 13.70 14.76 -19.97
CA PRO A 139 14.54 15.73 -19.26
C PRO A 139 13.93 16.25 -17.97
N ASP A 140 12.60 16.37 -17.88
CA ASP A 140 11.92 16.80 -16.66
C ASP A 140 11.97 15.71 -15.59
N ALA A 141 11.80 14.45 -15.98
CA ALA A 141 11.97 13.32 -15.09
C ALA A 141 13.40 13.24 -14.53
N VAL A 142 14.41 13.33 -15.41
CA VAL A 142 15.82 13.31 -15.00
C VAL A 142 16.13 14.43 -14.03
N LYS A 143 15.64 15.65 -14.29
CA LYS A 143 15.83 16.80 -13.40
C LYS A 143 15.14 16.62 -12.05
N LEU A 144 13.91 16.08 -12.05
CA LEU A 144 13.14 15.79 -10.83
C LEU A 144 13.86 14.74 -9.99
N GLN A 145 14.26 13.62 -10.59
CA GLN A 145 14.96 12.54 -9.90
C GLN A 145 16.32 13.00 -9.33
N ALA A 146 17.07 13.81 -10.07
CA ALA A 146 18.33 14.36 -9.58
C ALA A 146 18.14 15.23 -8.33
N LYS A 147 17.10 16.07 -8.30
CA LYS A 147 16.75 16.89 -7.12
C LYS A 147 16.36 16.02 -5.93
N HIS A 148 15.50 15.02 -6.14
CA HIS A 148 15.08 14.12 -5.08
C HIS A 148 16.27 13.31 -4.52
N ALA A 149 17.13 12.79 -5.39
CA ALA A 149 18.31 12.04 -4.98
C ALA A 149 19.31 12.90 -4.17
N ALA A 150 19.55 14.13 -4.61
CA ALA A 150 20.43 15.06 -3.89
C ALA A 150 19.89 15.40 -2.50
N LEU A 151 18.59 15.70 -2.40
CA LEU A 151 17.94 15.99 -1.12
C LEU A 151 17.93 14.75 -0.21
N ALA A 152 17.59 13.58 -0.73
CA ALA A 152 17.61 12.34 0.04
C ALA A 152 19.01 12.03 0.59
N ALA A 153 20.07 12.22 -0.20
CA ALA A 153 21.44 12.02 0.24
C ALA A 153 21.81 12.99 1.38
N ALA A 154 21.52 14.29 1.21
CA ALA A 154 21.80 15.30 2.26
C ALA A 154 21.05 15.01 3.57
N LEU A 155 19.78 14.61 3.49
CA LEU A 155 18.97 14.25 4.66
C LEU A 155 19.49 12.94 5.31
N ASN A 156 19.86 11.95 4.51
CA ASN A 156 20.45 10.72 5.03
C ASN A 156 21.74 11.00 5.82
N ASP A 157 22.66 11.82 5.29
CA ASP A 157 23.89 12.20 5.95
C ASP A 157 23.59 12.95 7.26
N HIS A 158 22.61 13.86 7.26
CA HIS A 158 22.18 14.59 8.47
C HIS A 158 21.67 13.63 9.56
N PHE A 159 20.74 12.73 9.23
CA PHE A 159 20.17 11.80 10.21
C PHE A 159 21.15 10.72 10.65
N GLN A 160 22.07 10.29 9.81
CA GLN A 160 23.14 9.37 10.18
C GLN A 160 24.08 10.01 11.20
N ALA A 161 24.45 11.28 11.03
CA ALA A 161 25.27 12.00 11.98
C ALA A 161 24.56 12.20 13.34
N ALA A 162 23.22 12.36 13.33
CA ALA A 162 22.40 12.55 14.52
C ALA A 162 21.99 11.24 15.23
N ASN A 163 22.14 10.09 14.59
CA ASN A 163 21.52 8.81 14.98
C ASN A 163 21.93 8.28 16.35
N THR A 164 23.08 8.69 16.90
CA THR A 164 23.54 8.27 18.24
C THR A 164 22.74 8.91 19.38
N LEU A 165 21.91 9.93 19.11
CA LEU A 165 21.20 10.73 20.11
C LEU A 165 19.68 10.78 19.90
N THR A 166 19.15 10.10 18.86
CA THR A 166 17.74 10.23 18.49
C THR A 166 16.87 9.24 19.30
N PRO A 167 15.97 9.71 20.18
CA PRO A 167 15.07 8.82 20.91
C PRO A 167 14.12 8.08 19.99
N ALA A 168 13.89 6.80 20.25
CA ALA A 168 12.89 6.02 19.54
C ALA A 168 11.49 6.67 19.68
N GLY A 169 10.76 6.80 18.57
CA GLY A 169 9.42 7.40 18.53
C GLY A 169 9.42 8.94 18.48
N SER A 170 10.58 9.59 18.36
CA SER A 170 10.66 11.03 18.11
C SER A 170 10.32 11.38 16.65
N ILE A 171 10.04 12.66 16.39
CA ILE A 171 9.82 13.18 15.04
C ILE A 171 11.06 12.94 14.16
N ALA A 172 12.26 13.15 14.72
CA ALA A 172 13.51 12.88 14.01
C ALA A 172 13.69 11.40 13.65
N ALA A 173 13.27 10.47 14.51
CA ALA A 173 13.28 9.04 14.17
C ALA A 173 12.30 8.70 13.03
N ALA A 174 11.11 9.31 13.06
CA ALA A 174 10.13 9.13 11.98
C ALA A 174 10.61 9.74 10.65
N ALA A 175 11.27 10.88 10.69
CA ALA A 175 11.88 11.51 9.52
C ALA A 175 13.04 10.69 8.95
N ALA A 176 13.88 10.11 9.80
CA ALA A 176 14.94 9.19 9.39
C ALA A 176 14.37 7.93 8.72
N ASP A 177 13.23 7.41 9.21
CA ASP A 177 12.54 6.30 8.57
C ASP A 177 11.98 6.66 7.19
N ALA A 178 11.42 7.88 7.05
CA ALA A 178 10.94 8.38 5.75
C ALA A 178 12.09 8.45 4.73
N VAL A 179 13.26 8.96 5.13
CA VAL A 179 14.46 8.97 4.26
C VAL A 179 14.96 7.56 3.96
N ALA A 180 14.93 6.65 4.94
CA ALA A 180 15.32 5.26 4.74
C ALA A 180 14.38 4.54 3.74
N ASN A 181 13.09 4.89 3.72
CA ASN A 181 12.11 4.37 2.77
C ASN A 181 12.42 4.78 1.31
N LEU A 182 13.13 5.90 1.12
CA LEU A 182 13.60 6.38 -0.19
C LEU A 182 14.92 5.77 -0.62
N SER A 183 15.72 5.29 0.32
CA SER A 183 17.07 4.80 0.09
C SER A 183 17.08 3.27 -0.09
N GLY A 184 18.17 2.74 -0.68
CA GLY A 184 18.35 1.29 -0.80
C GLY A 184 17.57 0.63 -1.93
N ASN A 185 16.83 1.38 -2.74
CA ASN A 185 15.96 0.86 -3.80
C ASN A 185 16.66 0.73 -5.17
N ALA A 186 17.92 1.13 -5.30
CA ALA A 186 18.64 1.17 -6.58
C ALA A 186 18.54 -0.16 -7.35
N ARG A 187 18.80 -1.29 -6.68
CA ARG A 187 18.73 -2.61 -7.32
C ARG A 187 17.33 -2.98 -7.81
N ALA A 188 16.29 -2.55 -7.11
CA ALA A 188 14.90 -2.75 -7.54
C ALA A 188 14.59 -1.89 -8.76
N ILE A 189 14.99 -0.63 -8.73
CA ILE A 189 14.82 0.32 -9.84
C ILE A 189 15.56 -0.18 -11.08
N ASP A 190 16.83 -0.61 -10.95
CA ASP A 190 17.61 -1.15 -12.04
C ASP A 190 16.93 -2.37 -12.71
N LEU A 191 16.41 -3.30 -11.90
CA LEU A 191 15.69 -4.46 -12.42
C LEU A 191 14.42 -4.06 -13.18
N LEU A 192 13.64 -3.14 -12.62
CA LEU A 192 12.37 -2.68 -13.20
C LEU A 192 12.59 -1.87 -14.49
N VAL A 193 13.53 -0.91 -14.48
CA VAL A 193 13.84 -0.06 -15.63
C VAL A 193 14.53 -0.86 -16.76
N SER A 194 15.32 -1.88 -16.43
CA SER A 194 15.92 -2.77 -17.43
C SER A 194 14.93 -3.76 -18.05
N GLY A 195 13.69 -3.82 -17.54
CA GLY A 195 12.66 -4.71 -18.07
C GLY A 195 12.91 -6.19 -17.78
N PHE A 196 13.53 -6.51 -16.67
CA PHE A 196 13.94 -7.85 -16.31
C PHE A 196 14.91 -8.47 -17.34
N ARG A 197 15.43 -9.66 -17.09
CA ARG A 197 16.44 -10.28 -17.99
C ARG A 197 15.94 -10.67 -19.38
N VAL A 198 14.64 -10.89 -19.51
CA VAL A 198 14.04 -11.42 -20.76
C VAL A 198 13.62 -10.29 -21.71
N GLY A 199 13.86 -9.02 -21.34
CA GLY A 199 13.58 -7.88 -22.20
C GLY A 199 12.10 -7.55 -22.29
N ALA A 200 11.43 -7.42 -21.15
CA ALA A 200 10.06 -6.90 -21.08
C ALA A 200 9.98 -5.49 -21.70
N LYS A 201 8.85 -5.17 -22.31
CA LYS A 201 8.60 -3.81 -22.79
C LYS A 201 8.37 -2.88 -21.62
N VAL A 202 9.27 -1.94 -21.38
CA VAL A 202 9.12 -0.92 -20.34
C VAL A 202 8.29 0.24 -20.88
N ARG A 203 7.30 0.67 -20.09
CA ARG A 203 6.47 1.85 -20.36
C ARG A 203 6.55 2.83 -19.20
N PHE A 204 6.80 4.08 -19.50
CA PHE A 204 6.73 5.18 -18.57
C PHE A 204 5.40 5.90 -18.74
N LEU A 205 4.50 5.77 -17.75
CA LEU A 205 3.10 6.14 -17.85
C LEU A 205 2.79 7.42 -17.08
N LYS A 206 1.85 8.19 -17.61
CA LYS A 206 1.37 9.44 -17.05
C LYS A 206 -0.14 9.53 -17.11
N ALA A 207 -0.70 10.42 -16.33
CA ALA A 207 -2.13 10.74 -16.36
C ALA A 207 -2.60 11.08 -17.78
N GLY A 208 -3.73 10.50 -18.18
CA GLY A 208 -4.31 10.60 -19.51
C GLY A 208 -3.93 9.49 -20.49
N ASP A 209 -2.90 8.70 -20.21
CA ASP A 209 -2.56 7.55 -21.07
C ASP A 209 -3.65 6.47 -21.03
N SER A 210 -3.85 5.82 -22.17
CA SER A 210 -4.82 4.72 -22.32
C SER A 210 -4.20 3.57 -23.11
N LEU A 211 -4.44 2.33 -22.66
CA LEU A 211 -3.87 1.12 -23.25
C LEU A 211 -4.99 0.12 -23.55
N GLY A 212 -5.02 -0.38 -24.77
CA GLY A 212 -5.90 -1.49 -25.18
C GLY A 212 -5.11 -2.78 -25.35
N ASP A 213 -5.63 -3.87 -24.82
CA ASP A 213 -5.02 -5.21 -24.88
C ASP A 213 -3.51 -5.25 -24.53
N PRO A 214 -3.06 -4.57 -23.46
CA PRO A 214 -1.64 -4.52 -23.11
C PRO A 214 -1.09 -5.91 -22.81
N ALA A 215 0.17 -6.13 -23.15
CA ALA A 215 0.85 -7.42 -23.03
C ALA A 215 0.08 -8.60 -23.67
N GLY A 216 -0.77 -8.33 -24.67
CA GLY A 216 -1.59 -9.34 -25.34
C GLY A 216 -2.73 -9.89 -24.48
N VAL A 217 -3.13 -9.20 -23.42
CA VAL A 217 -4.30 -9.59 -22.60
C VAL A 217 -5.57 -9.07 -23.26
N THR A 218 -6.14 -9.87 -24.15
CA THR A 218 -7.32 -9.50 -24.93
C THR A 218 -8.50 -9.13 -24.04
N GLY A 219 -9.12 -7.98 -24.31
CA GLY A 219 -10.26 -7.44 -23.59
C GLY A 219 -9.88 -6.65 -22.32
N LEU A 220 -8.59 -6.52 -22.01
CA LEU A 220 -8.12 -5.61 -20.97
C LEU A 220 -7.95 -4.21 -21.56
N SER A 221 -8.65 -3.23 -20.99
CA SER A 221 -8.37 -1.82 -21.23
C SER A 221 -7.92 -1.15 -19.94
N VAL A 222 -6.99 -0.21 -20.08
CA VAL A 222 -6.41 0.47 -18.93
C VAL A 222 -6.36 1.97 -19.20
N LYS A 223 -6.83 2.73 -18.22
CA LYS A 223 -6.70 4.18 -18.18
C LYS A 223 -5.77 4.57 -17.05
N ILE A 224 -4.78 5.38 -17.35
CA ILE A 224 -3.84 5.90 -16.37
C ILE A 224 -4.35 7.26 -15.89
N LEU A 225 -4.70 7.33 -14.63
CA LEU A 225 -5.27 8.50 -13.97
C LEU A 225 -4.20 9.36 -13.28
N GLY A 226 -3.01 8.79 -13.05
CA GLY A 226 -1.85 9.41 -12.42
C GLY A 226 -0.55 8.72 -12.76
N PRO A 227 0.63 9.36 -12.53
CA PRO A 227 0.80 10.70 -12.00
C PRO A 227 0.65 11.79 -13.07
N PRO A 228 0.20 13.00 -12.69
CA PRO A 228 0.15 14.15 -13.60
C PRO A 228 1.56 14.62 -13.96
N GLN A 229 1.70 15.31 -15.11
CA GLN A 229 2.96 15.93 -15.49
C GLN A 229 3.12 17.36 -14.93
N SER A 230 2.04 17.98 -14.47
CA SER A 230 2.09 19.33 -13.90
C SER A 230 2.76 19.33 -12.53
N PRO A 231 3.82 20.15 -12.34
CA PRO A 231 4.47 20.29 -11.03
C PRO A 231 3.54 20.80 -9.93
N GLU A 232 2.53 21.61 -10.28
CA GLU A 232 1.54 22.11 -9.33
C GLU A 232 0.79 20.96 -8.63
N PHE A 233 0.31 19.98 -9.40
CA PHE A 233 -0.39 18.85 -8.85
C PHE A 233 0.55 17.87 -8.12
N LEU A 234 1.78 17.66 -8.63
CA LEU A 234 2.76 16.83 -7.95
C LEU A 234 3.15 17.38 -6.58
N ALA A 235 3.18 18.71 -6.42
CA ALA A 235 3.52 19.36 -5.16
C ALA A 235 2.35 19.42 -4.16
N GLN A 236 1.11 19.11 -4.58
CA GLN A 236 -0.06 19.20 -3.72
C GLN A 236 -0.28 17.88 -2.96
N MET A 237 0.14 17.84 -1.70
CA MET A 237 0.18 16.61 -0.91
C MET A 237 -1.08 16.43 -0.07
N ASP A 238 -1.54 17.49 0.56
CA ASP A 238 -2.65 17.44 1.50
C ASP A 238 -3.96 17.95 0.89
N PRO A 239 -5.09 17.29 1.15
CA PRO A 239 -6.39 17.77 0.74
C PRO A 239 -6.77 19.02 1.57
N PRO A 240 -7.56 19.94 0.97
CA PRO A 240 -8.07 21.10 1.69
C PRO A 240 -9.03 20.68 2.82
N ALA A 241 -9.34 21.63 3.70
CA ALA A 241 -10.34 21.43 4.74
C ALA A 241 -11.64 20.88 4.15
N GLY A 242 -12.23 19.88 4.83
CA GLY A 242 -13.46 19.22 4.36
C GLY A 242 -13.24 18.03 3.41
N GLN A 243 -12.05 17.84 2.86
CA GLN A 243 -11.73 16.70 1.97
C GLN A 243 -11.06 15.52 2.69
N HIS A 244 -11.05 15.50 4.02
CA HIS A 244 -10.54 14.38 4.79
C HIS A 244 -11.59 13.77 5.72
N TYR A 245 -11.31 12.52 6.13
CA TYR A 245 -12.03 11.84 7.20
C TYR A 245 -11.29 12.02 8.53
N LEU A 246 -11.48 13.15 9.21
CA LEU A 246 -10.77 13.48 10.45
C LEU A 246 -11.43 12.92 11.71
N ARG A 247 -12.77 12.81 11.72
CA ARG A 247 -13.55 12.37 12.87
C ARG A 247 -14.60 11.34 12.49
N VAL A 248 -14.92 10.47 13.45
CA VAL A 248 -16.04 9.52 13.34
C VAL A 248 -17.33 10.26 13.60
N GLY A 249 -18.28 10.22 12.66
CA GLY A 249 -19.61 10.80 12.84
C GLY A 249 -19.68 12.32 12.87
N ALA A 250 -18.63 13.03 12.45
CA ALA A 250 -18.71 14.48 12.28
C ALA A 250 -19.66 14.81 11.11
N ALA A 251 -20.74 15.54 11.42
CA ALA A 251 -21.59 16.10 10.39
C ALA A 251 -20.81 17.15 9.57
N ASP A 252 -21.18 17.30 8.30
CA ASP A 252 -20.64 18.34 7.43
C ASP A 252 -20.81 19.72 8.10
N GLY A 253 -19.71 20.39 8.43
CA GLY A 253 -19.74 21.73 9.01
C GLY A 253 -18.90 21.93 10.28
N ASP A 254 -18.39 20.88 10.91
CA ASP A 254 -17.48 21.06 12.06
C ASP A 254 -16.05 21.38 11.56
N GLU A 255 -15.81 22.65 11.24
CA GLU A 255 -14.45 23.20 11.11
C GLU A 255 -13.78 23.07 12.47
N GLY A 256 -13.03 21.98 12.65
CA GLY A 256 -12.21 21.80 13.84
C GLY A 256 -11.33 23.01 14.04
N THR A 257 -11.38 23.60 15.21
CA THR A 257 -10.55 24.74 15.65
C THR A 257 -9.13 24.55 15.11
N ARG A 258 -8.70 25.42 14.21
CA ARG A 258 -7.38 25.42 13.61
C ARG A 258 -6.40 25.63 14.75
N VAL A 259 -5.69 24.57 15.14
CA VAL A 259 -4.62 24.71 16.13
C VAL A 259 -3.47 25.41 15.39
N GLU A 260 -3.30 26.69 15.66
CA GLU A 260 -2.10 27.40 15.18
C GLU A 260 -0.88 26.82 15.92
N PRO A 261 0.12 26.29 15.21
CA PRO A 261 1.23 25.57 15.82
C PRO A 261 2.14 26.49 16.67
N PHE A 262 2.03 27.81 16.51
CA PHE A 262 2.83 28.79 17.22
C PHE A 262 1.95 29.83 17.92
N ALA A 263 2.26 30.13 19.18
CA ALA A 263 1.61 31.22 19.91
C ALA A 263 1.86 32.57 19.21
N ALA A 264 0.87 33.47 19.24
CA ALA A 264 0.93 34.77 18.57
C ALA A 264 2.20 35.61 18.89
N ARG A 265 2.81 35.40 20.06
CA ARG A 265 4.07 36.05 20.47
C ARG A 265 5.30 35.69 19.60
N TRP A 266 5.21 34.62 18.78
CA TRP A 266 6.27 34.20 17.86
C TRP A 266 6.02 34.61 16.40
N LYS A 267 4.91 35.31 16.14
CA LYS A 267 4.63 35.92 14.84
C LYS A 267 5.43 37.21 14.70
N ILE A 268 6.37 37.24 13.81
CA ILE A 268 7.11 38.47 13.44
C ILE A 268 6.31 39.11 12.30
N ASP A 269 6.12 40.44 12.39
CA ASP A 269 5.50 41.22 11.33
C ASP A 269 6.37 41.13 10.07
N THR A 270 5.75 40.72 8.95
CA THR A 270 6.45 40.55 7.66
C THR A 270 7.15 41.84 7.20
N ALA A 271 6.59 43.02 7.52
CA ALA A 271 7.21 44.31 7.20
C ALA A 271 8.55 44.55 7.93
N ILE A 272 8.75 43.93 9.12
CA ILE A 272 10.02 44.01 9.86
C ILE A 272 11.05 43.05 9.25
N GLY A 273 10.61 41.85 8.82
CA GLY A 273 11.45 40.87 8.12
C GLY A 273 12.03 41.44 6.82
N ASP A 274 11.22 42.16 6.05
CA ASP A 274 11.58 42.75 4.74
C ASP A 274 12.66 43.83 4.82
N THR A 275 12.75 44.52 5.93
CA THR A 275 13.79 45.55 6.15
C THR A 275 15.16 44.98 6.53
N MET A 276 15.21 43.72 6.96
CA MET A 276 16.45 43.08 7.49
C MET A 276 17.26 42.33 6.41
N THR A 277 16.72 42.11 5.24
CA THR A 277 17.39 41.33 4.18
C THR A 277 17.45 42.08 2.86
N ARG A 278 18.67 42.24 2.27
CA ARG A 278 18.89 42.84 0.93
C ARG A 278 18.84 41.81 -0.21
N LEU A 279 18.15 40.70 0.00
CA LEU A 279 17.98 39.66 -1.01
C LEU A 279 16.80 39.97 -1.93
N SER A 280 16.84 39.52 -3.18
CA SER A 280 15.66 39.58 -4.02
C SER A 280 14.53 38.77 -3.39
N GLU A 281 13.28 39.13 -3.62
CA GLU A 281 12.12 38.44 -3.04
C GLU A 281 12.11 36.97 -3.39
N ALA A 282 12.53 36.58 -4.60
CA ALA A 282 12.65 35.19 -5.03
C ALA A 282 13.78 34.45 -4.29
N ASP A 283 14.93 35.09 -4.04
CA ASP A 283 16.03 34.49 -3.28
C ASP A 283 15.68 34.40 -1.80
N ARG A 284 14.95 35.40 -1.27
CA ARG A 284 14.46 35.41 0.10
C ARG A 284 13.48 34.26 0.35
N ILE A 285 12.47 34.11 -0.51
CA ILE A 285 11.49 33.01 -0.44
C ILE A 285 12.20 31.66 -0.54
N SER A 286 13.18 31.55 -1.44
CA SER A 286 13.95 30.32 -1.62
C SER A 286 14.86 29.99 -0.43
N LEU A 287 15.49 31.02 0.17
CA LEU A 287 16.35 30.89 1.36
C LEU A 287 15.55 30.68 2.64
N GLU A 288 14.42 31.36 2.80
CA GLU A 288 13.52 31.16 3.94
C GLU A 288 12.89 29.79 3.90
N ALA A 289 12.48 29.31 2.71
CA ALA A 289 12.01 27.93 2.55
C ALA A 289 13.09 26.90 2.85
N ALA A 290 14.33 27.15 2.44
CA ALA A 290 15.45 26.23 2.67
C ALA A 290 16.05 26.31 4.08
N ALA A 291 16.04 27.49 4.71
CA ALA A 291 16.66 27.72 6.02
C ALA A 291 15.68 27.59 7.19
N SER A 292 14.38 27.69 6.95
CA SER A 292 13.34 27.63 7.98
C SER A 292 12.64 26.27 8.10
N SER A 293 12.85 25.37 7.16
CA SER A 293 12.30 24.03 7.26
C SER A 293 13.26 23.11 8.00
N PRO A 294 12.87 22.57 9.16
CA PRO A 294 13.65 21.56 9.84
C PRO A 294 13.93 20.38 8.90
N PRO A 295 15.08 19.69 9.03
CA PRO A 295 15.39 18.50 8.23
C PRO A 295 14.28 17.46 8.25
N GLU A 296 13.55 17.34 9.34
CA GLU A 296 12.40 16.46 9.51
C GLU A 296 11.25 16.85 8.57
N GLU A 297 10.92 18.12 8.44
CA GLU A 297 9.89 18.60 7.52
C GLU A 297 10.28 18.36 6.06
N LEU A 298 11.55 18.61 5.72
CA LEU A 298 12.07 18.32 4.37
C LEU A 298 12.04 16.82 4.06
N ALA A 299 12.34 15.97 5.05
CA ALA A 299 12.26 14.52 4.90
C ALA A 299 10.82 14.06 4.60
N PHE A 300 9.86 14.56 5.37
CA PHE A 300 8.44 14.25 5.14
C PHE A 300 7.93 14.84 3.82
N ALA A 301 8.34 16.05 3.45
CA ALA A 301 7.96 16.65 2.17
C ALA A 301 8.50 15.85 0.98
N LEU A 302 9.73 15.35 1.07
CA LEU A 302 10.32 14.51 0.03
C LEU A 302 9.61 13.15 -0.07
N ASP A 303 9.33 12.50 1.06
CA ASP A 303 8.58 11.25 1.13
C ASP A 303 7.18 11.40 0.50
N GLN A 304 6.46 12.47 0.85
CA GLN A 304 5.15 12.75 0.28
C GLN A 304 5.21 13.09 -1.21
N ALA A 305 6.22 13.83 -1.68
CA ALA A 305 6.39 14.12 -3.09
C ALA A 305 6.54 12.84 -3.93
N ARG A 306 7.26 11.86 -3.40
CA ARG A 306 7.40 10.54 -4.04
C ARG A 306 6.09 9.77 -4.09
N ASN A 307 5.27 9.84 -3.06
CA ASN A 307 3.93 9.24 -3.07
C ASN A 307 3.07 9.80 -4.21
N ASN A 308 3.15 11.11 -4.44
CA ASN A 308 2.38 11.77 -5.51
C ASN A 308 2.86 11.43 -6.93
N GLU A 309 4.03 10.80 -7.08
CA GLU A 309 4.51 10.20 -8.34
C GLU A 309 3.83 8.86 -8.65
N SER A 310 2.94 8.35 -7.80
CA SER A 310 2.31 7.04 -7.97
C SER A 310 1.54 6.90 -9.27
N VAL A 311 1.76 5.80 -9.98
CA VAL A 311 0.87 5.35 -11.07
C VAL A 311 -0.49 5.03 -10.49
N VAL A 312 -1.52 5.71 -10.97
CA VAL A 312 -2.93 5.40 -10.69
C VAL A 312 -3.52 4.74 -11.90
N ALA A 313 -3.86 3.46 -11.79
CA ALA A 313 -4.37 2.67 -12.90
C ALA A 313 -5.82 2.22 -12.67
N LEU A 314 -6.69 2.49 -13.64
CA LEU A 314 -8.02 1.92 -13.76
C LEU A 314 -7.98 0.81 -14.79
N LEU A 315 -8.04 -0.45 -14.34
CA LEU A 315 -8.04 -1.62 -15.20
C LEU A 315 -9.48 -2.08 -15.40
N SER A 316 -9.93 -2.08 -16.65
CA SER A 316 -11.28 -2.55 -17.03
C SER A 316 -11.19 -3.89 -17.75
N TYR A 317 -11.83 -4.90 -17.18
CA TYR A 317 -11.82 -6.26 -17.73
C TYR A 317 -13.16 -6.96 -17.48
N ARG A 318 -13.79 -7.50 -18.52
CA ARG A 318 -15.08 -8.23 -18.43
C ARG A 318 -16.14 -7.47 -17.62
N GLY A 319 -16.27 -6.16 -17.84
CA GLY A 319 -17.26 -5.32 -17.17
C GLY A 319 -16.97 -5.01 -15.70
N LYS A 320 -15.74 -5.29 -15.21
CA LYS A 320 -15.26 -4.91 -13.90
C LYS A 320 -14.19 -3.82 -14.01
N ASN A 321 -14.30 -2.81 -13.18
CA ASN A 321 -13.37 -1.69 -13.10
C ASN A 321 -12.58 -1.76 -11.80
N LEU A 322 -11.27 -1.96 -11.90
CA LEU A 322 -10.37 -2.18 -10.78
C LEU A 322 -9.48 -0.94 -10.63
N LEU A 323 -9.65 -0.19 -9.54
CA LEU A 323 -8.88 1.03 -9.27
C LEU A 323 -7.72 0.71 -8.33
N PHE A 324 -6.51 0.86 -8.86
CA PHE A 324 -5.25 0.79 -8.12
C PHE A 324 -4.64 2.18 -8.05
N ALA A 325 -4.64 2.77 -6.87
CA ALA A 325 -4.23 4.16 -6.68
C ALA A 325 -2.78 4.31 -6.18
N GLY A 326 -2.05 3.21 -5.96
CA GLY A 326 -0.73 3.28 -5.32
C GLY A 326 -0.81 4.04 -4.01
N ASP A 327 0.12 4.96 -3.81
CA ASP A 327 0.13 5.89 -2.68
C ASP A 327 -0.16 7.33 -3.09
N ALA A 328 -0.85 7.49 -4.23
CA ALA A 328 -1.28 8.77 -4.75
C ALA A 328 -1.97 9.62 -3.68
N GLN A 329 -1.46 10.83 -3.50
CA GLN A 329 -1.99 11.84 -2.59
C GLN A 329 -2.90 12.83 -3.31
N TYR A 330 -3.36 13.85 -2.60
CA TYR A 330 -4.43 14.73 -3.06
C TYR A 330 -4.20 15.34 -4.44
N GLY A 331 -3.01 15.83 -4.77
CA GLY A 331 -2.74 16.44 -6.06
C GLY A 331 -2.85 15.47 -7.24
N ASN A 332 -2.41 14.23 -7.05
CA ASN A 332 -2.58 13.19 -8.04
C ASN A 332 -4.09 12.90 -8.27
N TRP A 333 -4.87 12.74 -7.18
CA TRP A 333 -6.32 12.58 -7.25
C TRP A 333 -7.00 13.76 -7.90
N ARG A 334 -6.67 15.01 -7.46
CA ARG A 334 -7.27 16.25 -7.95
C ARG A 334 -7.13 16.38 -9.46
N TRP A 335 -5.94 16.07 -10.02
CA TRP A 335 -5.73 16.17 -11.44
C TRP A 335 -6.79 15.42 -12.25
N TRP A 336 -7.02 14.16 -11.96
CA TRP A 336 -7.98 13.37 -12.74
C TRP A 336 -9.45 13.61 -12.33
N LEU A 337 -9.70 14.04 -11.10
CA LEU A 337 -11.03 14.50 -10.71
C LEU A 337 -11.44 15.76 -11.47
N ASP A 338 -10.49 16.63 -11.80
CA ASP A 338 -10.72 17.85 -12.53
C ASP A 338 -10.70 17.65 -14.07
N ASN A 339 -9.88 16.73 -14.57
CA ASN A 339 -9.60 16.60 -16.02
C ASN A 339 -10.25 15.39 -16.69
N GLU A 340 -10.68 14.39 -15.92
CA GLU A 340 -11.35 13.22 -16.40
C GLU A 340 -12.86 13.29 -16.08
N LYS A 341 -13.61 12.26 -16.36
CA LYS A 341 -15.04 12.20 -16.05
C LYS A 341 -15.28 11.39 -14.79
N PRO A 342 -15.00 11.93 -13.58
CA PRO A 342 -15.06 11.16 -12.33
C PRO A 342 -16.46 10.61 -12.06
N ASP A 343 -17.52 11.33 -12.44
CA ASP A 343 -18.92 10.88 -12.28
C ASP A 343 -19.30 9.68 -13.16
N LEU A 344 -18.49 9.38 -14.19
CA LEU A 344 -18.65 8.17 -15.00
C LEU A 344 -17.70 7.04 -14.57
N ILE A 345 -16.61 7.38 -13.88
CA ILE A 345 -15.58 6.43 -13.44
C ILE A 345 -15.89 5.87 -12.06
N LEU A 346 -16.06 6.76 -11.08
CA LEU A 346 -16.15 6.37 -9.67
C LEU A 346 -17.37 5.50 -9.33
N PRO A 347 -18.58 5.75 -9.86
CA PRO A 347 -19.73 4.90 -9.60
C PRO A 347 -19.58 3.47 -10.13
N GLU A 348 -18.76 3.28 -11.17
CA GLU A 348 -18.56 1.99 -11.86
C GLU A 348 -17.38 1.18 -11.29
N VAL A 349 -16.67 1.70 -10.29
CA VAL A 349 -15.59 0.97 -9.63
C VAL A 349 -16.14 -0.29 -8.97
N SER A 350 -15.54 -1.44 -9.29
CA SER A 350 -15.88 -2.75 -8.72
C SER A 350 -14.91 -3.19 -7.63
N PHE A 351 -13.67 -2.69 -7.70
CA PHE A 351 -12.62 -2.94 -6.71
C PHE A 351 -11.77 -1.69 -6.49
N PHE A 352 -11.43 -1.42 -5.24
CA PHE A 352 -10.57 -0.31 -4.85
C PHE A 352 -9.40 -0.79 -3.96
N LYS A 353 -8.16 -0.68 -4.46
CA LYS A 353 -6.98 -0.71 -3.60
C LYS A 353 -6.90 0.65 -2.90
N VAL A 354 -7.13 0.66 -1.60
CA VAL A 354 -7.14 1.91 -0.81
C VAL A 354 -5.76 2.56 -0.86
N ALA A 355 -5.74 3.83 -1.24
CA ALA A 355 -4.49 4.55 -1.45
C ALA A 355 -3.70 4.74 -0.14
N HIS A 356 -2.38 4.72 -0.25
CA HIS A 356 -1.41 5.07 0.79
C HIS A 356 -1.75 4.45 2.15
N HIS A 357 -1.96 3.13 2.17
CA HIS A 357 -2.25 2.32 3.36
C HIS A 357 -3.41 2.81 4.23
N GLY A 358 -4.27 3.67 3.68
CA GLY A 358 -5.36 4.33 4.40
C GLY A 358 -4.95 5.61 5.14
N SER A 359 -3.93 6.31 4.67
CA SER A 359 -3.52 7.62 5.17
C SER A 359 -4.59 8.70 4.95
N VAL A 360 -4.51 9.80 5.72
CA VAL A 360 -5.48 10.90 5.69
C VAL A 360 -5.49 11.68 4.38
N ASN A 361 -4.35 11.74 3.68
CA ASN A 361 -4.14 12.58 2.51
C ASN A 361 -4.28 11.86 1.16
N ALA A 362 -4.68 10.60 1.16
CA ALA A 362 -4.60 9.74 -0.02
C ALA A 362 -5.94 9.23 -0.57
N THR A 363 -7.04 9.49 0.08
CA THR A 363 -8.39 9.15 -0.40
C THR A 363 -9.30 10.34 -0.16
N PRO A 364 -9.45 11.26 -1.13
CA PRO A 364 -10.31 12.44 -0.97
C PRO A 364 -11.74 12.02 -0.66
N LYS A 365 -12.38 12.75 0.27
CA LYS A 365 -13.78 12.49 0.65
C LYS A 365 -14.69 12.50 -0.56
N ASP A 366 -14.57 13.51 -1.41
CA ASP A 366 -15.37 13.66 -2.63
C ASP A 366 -15.25 12.45 -3.57
N ALA A 367 -14.05 11.90 -3.75
CA ALA A 367 -13.83 10.71 -4.57
C ALA A 367 -14.54 9.48 -3.99
N LEU A 368 -14.36 9.22 -2.68
CA LEU A 368 -14.98 8.05 -2.04
C LEU A 368 -16.51 8.16 -2.03
N GLU A 369 -17.06 9.36 -1.77
CA GLU A 369 -18.51 9.54 -1.71
C GLU A 369 -19.20 9.34 -3.07
N ARG A 370 -18.51 9.57 -4.19
CA ARG A 370 -19.04 9.28 -5.54
C ARG A 370 -19.04 7.81 -5.89
N MET A 371 -18.29 6.95 -5.19
CA MET A 371 -18.35 5.50 -5.41
C MET A 371 -19.70 4.93 -4.98
N THR A 372 -20.24 3.99 -5.72
CA THR A 372 -21.57 3.41 -5.46
C THR A 372 -21.56 2.56 -4.18
N ASP A 373 -22.49 2.80 -3.26
CA ASP A 373 -22.64 2.06 -2.01
C ASP A 373 -22.90 0.58 -2.25
N GLY A 374 -21.99 -0.26 -1.76
CA GLY A 374 -22.03 -1.71 -1.97
C GLY A 374 -21.65 -2.15 -3.39
N GLY A 375 -21.33 -1.21 -4.29
CA GLY A 375 -20.93 -1.49 -5.66
C GLY A 375 -19.52 -2.07 -5.78
N PHE A 376 -18.66 -1.84 -4.77
CA PHE A 376 -17.27 -2.25 -4.82
C PHE A 376 -16.82 -3.02 -3.58
N ALA A 377 -15.72 -3.74 -3.73
CA ALA A 377 -14.93 -4.28 -2.64
C ALA A 377 -13.65 -3.45 -2.46
N ALA A 378 -13.10 -3.40 -1.25
CA ALA A 378 -11.87 -2.68 -0.97
C ALA A 378 -10.87 -3.54 -0.19
N MET A 379 -9.58 -3.33 -0.49
CA MET A 379 -8.47 -3.92 0.25
C MET A 379 -7.49 -2.84 0.68
N VAL A 380 -7.01 -2.96 1.92
CA VAL A 380 -6.03 -2.06 2.54
C VAL A 380 -4.83 -2.87 2.97
N SER A 381 -3.71 -2.68 2.30
CA SER A 381 -2.43 -3.21 2.74
C SER A 381 -1.87 -2.26 3.79
N THR A 382 -1.80 -2.68 5.04
CA THR A 382 -1.47 -1.81 6.17
C THR A 382 -0.96 -2.57 7.38
N GLN A 383 -0.28 -1.86 8.26
CA GLN A 383 0.16 -2.32 9.58
C GLN A 383 0.33 -1.11 10.50
N GLY A 384 0.08 -1.27 11.80
CA GLY A 384 0.22 -0.18 12.77
C GLY A 384 1.66 0.27 13.09
N THR A 385 2.66 -0.40 12.53
CA THR A 385 4.09 -0.06 12.65
C THR A 385 4.65 0.18 11.24
N PRO A 386 5.43 1.25 10.98
CA PRO A 386 5.95 2.22 11.94
C PRO A 386 5.00 3.38 12.30
N TRP A 387 3.90 3.56 11.56
CA TRP A 387 3.00 4.71 11.72
C TRP A 387 1.66 4.29 12.35
N PRO A 388 1.50 4.43 13.69
CA PRO A 388 0.29 3.97 14.40
C PRO A 388 -0.97 4.77 14.06
N SER A 389 -0.84 5.93 13.41
CA SER A 389 -1.96 6.73 12.90
C SER A 389 -2.52 6.22 11.57
N ILE A 390 -1.87 5.25 10.93
CA ILE A 390 -2.27 4.61 9.68
C ILE A 390 -2.67 3.15 9.97
N PRO A 391 -3.83 2.69 9.46
CA PRO A 391 -4.82 3.43 8.67
C PRO A 391 -5.69 4.36 9.53
N ARG A 392 -6.21 5.42 8.92
CA ARG A 392 -7.10 6.37 9.60
C ARG A 392 -8.44 5.71 9.92
N VAL A 393 -8.81 5.78 11.19
CA VAL A 393 -10.03 5.15 11.70
C VAL A 393 -11.29 5.65 11.00
N PRO A 394 -11.53 6.97 10.87
CA PRO A 394 -12.73 7.45 10.20
C PRO A 394 -12.83 7.01 8.73
N LEU A 395 -11.70 6.98 8.02
CA LEU A 395 -11.65 6.48 6.65
C LEU A 395 -12.01 4.99 6.59
N MET A 396 -11.45 4.16 7.48
CA MET A 396 -11.76 2.73 7.53
C MET A 396 -13.23 2.46 7.84
N GLN A 397 -13.82 3.24 8.73
CA GLN A 397 -15.24 3.12 9.06
C GLN A 397 -16.09 3.50 7.84
N ARG A 398 -15.79 4.63 7.19
CA ARG A 398 -16.54 5.03 6.00
C ARG A 398 -16.40 4.04 4.85
N LEU A 399 -15.20 3.51 4.61
CA LEU A 399 -14.99 2.44 3.64
C LEU A 399 -15.80 1.19 3.97
N SER A 400 -15.85 0.78 5.24
CA SER A 400 -16.66 -0.37 5.67
C SER A 400 -18.15 -0.17 5.38
N GLU A 401 -18.68 1.05 5.62
CA GLU A 401 -20.05 1.42 5.29
C GLU A 401 -20.30 1.41 3.78
N LYS A 402 -19.46 2.13 3.02
CA LYS A 402 -19.57 2.27 1.56
C LYS A 402 -19.48 0.93 0.83
N THR A 403 -18.62 0.03 1.30
CA THR A 403 -18.48 -1.32 0.74
C THR A 403 -19.54 -2.30 1.24
N LYS A 404 -20.41 -1.91 2.18
CA LYS A 404 -21.28 -2.83 2.93
C LYS A 404 -20.50 -3.99 3.52
N GLN A 405 -19.42 -3.66 4.22
CA GLN A 405 -18.48 -4.58 4.90
C GLN A 405 -17.64 -5.46 3.95
N LYS A 406 -17.61 -5.18 2.64
CA LYS A 406 -16.67 -5.81 1.72
C LYS A 406 -15.30 -5.11 1.75
N LEU A 407 -14.74 -4.95 2.94
CA LEU A 407 -13.43 -4.37 3.22
C LEU A 407 -12.55 -5.42 3.89
N VAL A 408 -11.30 -5.54 3.44
CA VAL A 408 -10.28 -6.41 4.06
C VAL A 408 -8.99 -5.64 4.27
N ARG A 409 -8.36 -5.85 5.43
CA ARG A 409 -7.06 -5.29 5.78
C ARG A 409 -6.02 -6.40 5.90
N SER A 410 -4.79 -6.14 5.45
CA SER A 410 -3.70 -7.13 5.52
C SER A 410 -3.34 -7.52 6.96
N ASP A 411 -3.49 -6.62 7.93
CA ASP A 411 -3.21 -6.84 9.36
C ASP A 411 -4.31 -7.60 10.11
N TRP A 412 -5.40 -7.96 9.46
CA TRP A 412 -6.47 -8.76 10.06
C TRP A 412 -6.12 -10.23 10.28
N LEU A 413 -5.11 -10.74 9.61
CA LEU A 413 -4.61 -12.08 9.92
C LEU A 413 -3.81 -12.02 11.23
N PRO A 414 -4.04 -12.95 12.17
CA PRO A 414 -3.27 -12.98 13.40
C PRO A 414 -1.78 -13.13 13.10
N VAL A 415 -0.98 -12.26 13.71
CA VAL A 415 0.47 -12.36 13.66
C VAL A 415 0.95 -12.83 15.01
N LYS A 416 1.72 -13.90 15.03
CA LYS A 416 2.29 -14.41 16.26
C LYS A 416 3.27 -13.39 16.83
N GLY A 417 2.92 -12.77 17.96
CA GLY A 417 3.77 -11.81 18.66
C GLY A 417 3.64 -10.36 18.22
N ALA A 418 2.78 -10.03 17.24
CA ALA A 418 2.51 -8.64 16.92
C ALA A 418 1.60 -7.99 17.97
N PRO A 419 1.84 -6.71 18.32
CA PRO A 419 0.92 -5.98 19.19
C PRO A 419 -0.45 -5.91 18.52
N THR A 420 -1.49 -6.24 19.29
CA THR A 420 -2.86 -6.00 18.86
C THR A 420 -3.02 -4.50 18.61
N PRO A 421 -3.53 -4.05 17.45
CA PRO A 421 -3.78 -2.63 17.21
C PRO A 421 -4.56 -2.05 18.38
N ALA A 422 -4.20 -0.86 18.83
CA ALA A 422 -4.87 -0.19 19.94
C ALA A 422 -6.39 -0.26 19.73
N SER A 423 -7.04 -0.99 20.61
CA SER A 423 -8.42 -1.38 20.46
C SER A 423 -9.35 -0.18 20.57
N GLY A 424 -10.39 -0.15 19.85
CA GLY A 424 -11.60 0.58 20.17
C GLY A 424 -12.24 1.30 19.00
N SER A 425 -11.50 1.65 17.96
CA SER A 425 -11.99 2.54 16.92
C SER A 425 -11.88 2.00 15.49
N LEU A 426 -10.94 1.10 15.21
CA LEU A 426 -10.86 0.45 13.91
C LEU A 426 -11.89 -0.69 13.78
N PRO A 427 -12.45 -0.94 12.59
CA PRO A 427 -13.25 -2.12 12.34
C PRO A 427 -12.49 -3.36 12.78
N ARG A 428 -13.10 -4.17 13.64
CA ARG A 428 -12.48 -5.41 14.13
C ARG A 428 -12.34 -6.41 12.98
N ALA A 429 -11.27 -7.19 13.03
CA ALA A 429 -11.13 -8.34 12.15
C ALA A 429 -12.35 -9.26 12.32
N PRO A 430 -13.10 -9.57 11.27
CA PRO A 430 -14.13 -10.58 11.34
C PRO A 430 -13.49 -11.93 11.65
N GLY A 431 -14.16 -12.81 12.37
CA GLY A 431 -13.68 -14.17 12.67
C GLY A 431 -13.42 -15.01 11.40
N ALA A 432 -14.11 -14.66 10.31
CA ALA A 432 -13.87 -15.14 8.94
C ALA A 432 -13.75 -13.94 8.01
N PRO A 433 -13.11 -14.06 6.84
CA PRO A 433 -13.13 -13.01 5.84
C PRO A 433 -14.58 -12.65 5.46
N PRO A 434 -14.85 -11.39 5.06
CA PRO A 434 -16.17 -11.00 4.58
C PRO A 434 -16.66 -11.93 3.46
N PRO A 435 -17.99 -12.05 3.28
CA PRO A 435 -18.55 -12.87 2.20
C PRO A 435 -17.95 -12.50 0.84
N GLY A 436 -17.53 -13.50 0.08
CA GLY A 436 -16.87 -13.31 -1.21
C GLY A 436 -15.35 -13.21 -1.15
N PHE A 437 -14.74 -13.10 0.03
CA PHE A 437 -13.28 -13.13 0.18
C PHE A 437 -12.81 -14.51 0.63
N ALA A 438 -11.65 -14.92 0.10
CA ALA A 438 -10.91 -16.08 0.60
C ALA A 438 -9.64 -15.62 1.33
N LYS A 439 -9.07 -16.51 2.18
CA LYS A 439 -7.80 -16.24 2.86
C LYS A 439 -6.88 -17.46 2.82
N GLY A 440 -5.61 -17.22 2.61
CA GLY A 440 -4.51 -18.15 2.85
C GLY A 440 -3.65 -17.72 4.02
N ALA A 441 -2.54 -18.40 4.22
CA ALA A 441 -1.58 -18.04 5.26
C ALA A 441 -0.87 -16.70 4.97
N LEU A 442 -0.69 -16.37 3.69
CA LEU A 442 0.07 -15.22 3.22
C LEU A 442 -0.77 -14.13 2.57
N TRP A 443 -2.07 -14.34 2.37
CA TRP A 443 -2.87 -13.48 1.51
C TRP A 443 -4.37 -13.49 1.82
N PHE A 444 -5.05 -12.49 1.26
CA PHE A 444 -6.50 -12.46 1.04
C PHE A 444 -6.78 -12.38 -0.45
N ASP A 445 -7.77 -13.11 -0.95
CA ASP A 445 -8.27 -13.08 -2.33
C ASP A 445 -9.67 -12.44 -2.39
N CYS A 446 -9.87 -11.54 -3.36
CA CYS A 446 -11.14 -10.96 -3.75
C CYS A 446 -11.52 -11.49 -5.14
N PRO A 447 -12.43 -12.45 -5.25
CA PRO A 447 -13.02 -12.85 -6.53
C PRO A 447 -14.08 -11.84 -6.98
N LEU A 448 -14.11 -11.51 -8.30
CA LEU A 448 -15.05 -10.57 -8.92
C LEU A 448 -15.75 -11.14 -10.15
#